data_358673a947c96bc5f00443d5c60645cb
#
_entry.id   358673a947c96bc5f00443d5c60645cb
#
_cell.length_a   1.000
_cell.length_b   1.000
_cell.length_c   1.000
_cell.angle_alpha   90.00
_cell.angle_beta   90.00
_cell.angle_gamma   90.00
#
_symmetry.space_group_name_H-M   'P 1'
#
loop_
_entity.id
_entity.type
_entity.pdbx_description
1 polymer ?
#
loop_
_entity_poly.entity_id
_entity_poly.type
_entity_poly.pdbx_seq_one_letter_code
_entity_poly.pdbx_strand_id
1 'polypeptide(L)'
;MPSAPDTSSFPQMNRGYNATFKPGRMTIGLIAPLEAYYFDELPTMERHIERIKLAETLGFSAVWLRDIPFNVSSFGDAGQMFDPFVYLGALAMCTDRIALGIASVILPLRHPAHVAKAAASADVLSGGRVLLGVASGDRPEEYPALNMDYPERGVRFRDCIEYMRKTF
;
A
#
# COMPACT_ATOMS: atom_id res chain seq x y z
N MET A 1 40.12 -0.98 6.73
CA MET A 1 38.97 -1.34 5.91
C MET A 1 37.72 -1.08 6.75
N PRO A 2 36.72 -0.36 6.29
CA PRO A 2 35.48 -0.25 7.04
C PRO A 2 34.86 -1.64 7.16
N SER A 3 34.42 -2.00 8.38
CA SER A 3 33.69 -3.25 8.63
C SER A 3 32.43 -3.29 7.75
N ALA A 4 32.12 -4.45 7.16
CA ALA A 4 30.87 -4.65 6.46
C ALA A 4 29.71 -4.25 7.38
N PRO A 5 28.66 -3.58 6.86
CA PRO A 5 27.50 -3.23 7.69
C PRO A 5 26.89 -4.50 8.29
N ASP A 6 26.60 -4.43 9.57
CA ASP A 6 25.90 -5.51 10.28
C ASP A 6 24.50 -5.68 9.67
N THR A 7 24.31 -6.72 8.86
CA THR A 7 23.05 -7.06 8.21
C THR A 7 22.10 -7.84 9.12
N SER A 8 22.46 -8.03 10.38
CA SER A 8 21.67 -8.83 11.34
C SER A 8 20.46 -8.08 11.92
N SER A 9 20.36 -6.76 11.73
CA SER A 9 19.26 -5.95 12.24
C SER A 9 18.62 -5.09 11.16
N PHE A 10 17.29 -5.08 11.09
CA PHE A 10 16.58 -4.09 10.29
C PHE A 10 16.58 -2.72 10.99
N PRO A 11 16.60 -1.61 10.23
CA PRO A 11 16.49 -0.28 10.83
C PRO A 11 15.17 -0.15 11.58
N GLN A 12 15.19 0.53 12.72
CA GLN A 12 13.97 0.90 13.41
C GLN A 12 13.36 2.10 12.69
N MET A 13 12.12 1.98 12.23
CA MET A 13 11.43 3.02 11.50
C MET A 13 10.15 3.44 12.23
N ASN A 14 8.99 3.02 11.73
CA ASN A 14 7.74 3.24 12.44
C ASN A 14 7.21 1.92 13.04
N ARG A 15 6.13 2.02 13.78
CA ARG A 15 5.52 0.89 14.48
C ARG A 15 5.07 -0.23 13.53
N GLY A 16 4.51 0.14 12.36
CA GLY A 16 4.08 -0.80 11.33
C GLY A 16 5.26 -1.57 10.73
N TYR A 17 6.34 -0.86 10.38
CA TYR A 17 7.55 -1.47 9.85
C TYR A 17 8.13 -2.47 10.84
N ASN A 18 8.31 -2.06 12.09
CA ASN A 18 8.91 -2.88 13.13
C ASN A 18 8.06 -4.11 13.49
N ALA A 19 6.73 -4.03 13.33
CA ALA A 19 5.83 -5.17 13.52
C ALA A 19 5.89 -6.17 12.36
N THR A 20 6.12 -5.67 11.14
CA THR A 20 6.09 -6.45 9.90
C THR A 20 7.45 -7.07 9.56
N PHE A 21 8.52 -6.30 9.67
CA PHE A 21 9.87 -6.74 9.30
C PHE A 21 10.69 -7.04 10.55
N LYS A 22 10.76 -8.33 10.93
CA LYS A 22 11.46 -8.80 12.14
C LYS A 22 12.65 -9.66 11.76
N PRO A 23 13.87 -9.31 12.18
CA PRO A 23 15.05 -10.14 11.94
C PRO A 23 14.85 -11.58 12.46
N GLY A 24 15.20 -12.57 11.64
CA GLY A 24 15.14 -13.98 12.01
C GLY A 24 13.74 -14.55 12.25
N ARG A 25 12.68 -13.84 11.88
CA ARG A 25 11.29 -14.29 12.01
C ARG A 25 10.50 -14.07 10.74
N MET A 26 9.74 -15.07 10.32
CA MET A 26 8.72 -14.90 9.29
C MET A 26 7.48 -14.25 9.90
N THR A 27 6.95 -13.25 9.24
CA THR A 27 5.65 -12.64 9.52
C THR A 27 4.72 -12.84 8.32
N ILE A 28 3.43 -12.85 8.56
CA ILE A 28 2.44 -13.06 7.51
C ILE A 28 1.55 -11.83 7.42
N GLY A 29 1.44 -11.28 6.22
CA GLY A 29 0.48 -10.23 5.87
C GLY A 29 -0.62 -10.76 4.95
N LEU A 30 -1.73 -10.05 4.88
CA LEU A 30 -2.84 -10.34 3.98
C LEU A 30 -2.94 -9.25 2.92
N ILE A 31 -3.34 -9.63 1.71
CA ILE A 31 -3.66 -8.68 0.63
C ILE A 31 -5.18 -8.54 0.58
N ALA A 32 -5.68 -7.32 0.68
CA ALA A 32 -7.09 -7.01 0.44
C ALA A 32 -7.38 -6.90 -1.07
N PRO A 33 -8.57 -7.28 -1.52
CA PRO A 33 -9.74 -7.73 -0.78
C PRO A 33 -9.62 -9.16 -0.24
N LEU A 34 -10.22 -9.42 0.93
CA LEU A 34 -10.23 -10.73 1.61
C LEU A 34 -11.53 -11.48 1.31
N GLU A 35 -11.77 -11.77 0.05
CA GLU A 35 -12.95 -12.51 -0.39
C GLU A 35 -12.67 -13.35 -1.63
N ALA A 36 -13.44 -14.43 -1.80
CA ALA A 36 -13.45 -15.19 -3.04
C ALA A 36 -14.54 -14.65 -3.97
N TYR A 37 -14.19 -14.43 -5.23
CA TYR A 37 -15.09 -13.95 -6.27
C TYR A 37 -14.93 -14.82 -7.53
N TYR A 38 -15.50 -16.02 -7.46
CA TYR A 38 -15.41 -16.99 -8.53
C TYR A 38 -16.22 -16.61 -9.79
N PHE A 39 -17.25 -15.80 -9.63
CA PHE A 39 -18.22 -15.51 -10.68
C PHE A 39 -18.34 -14.02 -11.03
N ASP A 40 -17.86 -13.16 -10.17
CA ASP A 40 -17.87 -11.70 -10.38
C ASP A 40 -16.43 -11.18 -10.51
N GLU A 41 -16.22 -10.28 -11.46
CA GLU A 41 -14.90 -9.68 -11.69
C GLU A 41 -14.49 -8.70 -10.59
N LEU A 42 -15.46 -8.21 -9.81
CA LEU A 42 -15.22 -7.21 -8.78
C LEU A 42 -15.55 -7.75 -7.39
N PRO A 43 -14.73 -7.45 -6.38
CA PRO A 43 -15.04 -7.78 -5.00
C PRO A 43 -16.20 -6.95 -4.48
N THR A 44 -17.04 -7.56 -3.63
CA THR A 44 -18.20 -6.87 -3.03
C THR A 44 -17.80 -5.87 -1.97
N MET A 45 -16.64 -6.06 -1.35
CA MET A 45 -16.14 -5.33 -0.19
C MET A 45 -17.04 -5.45 1.05
N GLU A 46 -18.00 -6.39 1.06
CA GLU A 46 -18.84 -6.63 2.22
C GLU A 46 -18.05 -7.16 3.42
N ARG A 47 -18.36 -6.63 4.59
CA ARG A 47 -17.75 -7.03 5.86
C ARG A 47 -16.22 -6.91 5.89
N HIS A 48 -15.64 -6.10 5.04
CA HIS A 48 -14.18 -5.98 4.92
C HIS A 48 -13.52 -5.52 6.22
N ILE A 49 -14.11 -4.52 6.90
CA ILE A 49 -13.59 -4.04 8.20
C ILE A 49 -13.60 -5.17 9.24
N GLU A 50 -14.65 -5.96 9.30
CA GLU A 50 -14.73 -7.11 10.22
C GLU A 50 -13.66 -8.16 9.93
N ARG A 51 -13.43 -8.45 8.65
CA ARG A 51 -12.39 -9.40 8.20
C ARG A 51 -10.98 -8.91 8.57
N ILE A 52 -10.70 -7.61 8.42
CA ILE A 52 -9.41 -7.04 8.82
C ILE A 52 -9.24 -7.07 10.34
N LYS A 53 -10.28 -6.78 11.11
CA LYS A 53 -10.26 -6.93 12.58
C LYS A 53 -10.03 -8.37 13.02
N LEU A 54 -10.63 -9.32 12.32
CA LEU A 54 -10.38 -10.74 12.56
C LEU A 54 -8.92 -11.11 12.25
N ALA A 55 -8.38 -10.62 11.12
CA ALA A 55 -6.98 -10.82 10.76
C ALA A 55 -6.03 -10.28 11.85
N GLU A 56 -6.31 -9.07 12.36
CA GLU A 56 -5.57 -8.50 13.49
C GLU A 56 -5.65 -9.38 14.74
N THR A 57 -6.83 -9.90 15.06
CA THR A 57 -7.05 -10.80 16.21
C THR A 57 -6.29 -12.12 16.05
N LEU A 58 -6.22 -12.65 14.84
CA LEU A 58 -5.49 -13.86 14.49
C LEU A 58 -3.97 -13.68 14.44
N GLY A 59 -3.46 -12.44 14.59
CA GLY A 59 -2.05 -12.14 14.68
C GLY A 59 -1.34 -11.92 13.34
N PHE A 60 -2.08 -11.63 12.26
CA PHE A 60 -1.45 -11.18 11.02
C PHE A 60 -0.72 -9.85 11.27
N SER A 61 0.48 -9.72 10.71
CA SER A 61 1.34 -8.57 10.93
C SER A 61 0.94 -7.34 10.14
N ALA A 62 0.37 -7.54 8.95
CA ALA A 62 0.01 -6.47 8.04
C ALA A 62 -1.22 -6.82 7.19
N VAL A 63 -1.96 -5.79 6.78
CA VAL A 63 -2.86 -5.83 5.64
C VAL A 63 -2.31 -4.92 4.54
N TRP A 64 -2.32 -5.42 3.30
CA TRP A 64 -1.80 -4.71 2.14
C TRP A 64 -2.94 -4.36 1.19
N LEU A 65 -3.11 -3.08 0.94
CA LEU A 65 -4.09 -2.56 -0.01
C LEU A 65 -3.45 -2.45 -1.39
N ARG A 66 -4.27 -2.51 -2.43
CA ARG A 66 -3.85 -2.31 -3.82
C ARG A 66 -4.31 -0.95 -4.32
N ASP A 67 -3.54 -0.32 -5.17
CA ASP A 67 -3.92 0.92 -5.87
C ASP A 67 -4.27 0.57 -7.31
N ILE A 68 -5.56 0.33 -7.57
CA ILE A 68 -6.09 -0.02 -8.87
C ILE A 68 -7.22 0.97 -9.17
N PRO A 69 -6.93 2.05 -9.91
CA PRO A 69 -7.93 3.09 -10.17
C PRO A 69 -9.04 2.63 -11.13
N PHE A 70 -8.74 1.66 -12.01
CA PHE A 70 -9.67 1.16 -13.00
C PHE A 70 -9.63 -0.37 -13.08
N ASN A 71 -10.79 -0.99 -13.37
CA ASN A 71 -10.80 -2.41 -13.69
C ASN A 71 -10.31 -2.61 -15.14
N VAL A 72 -9.16 -3.28 -15.30
CA VAL A 72 -8.54 -3.56 -16.59
C VAL A 72 -8.68 -5.05 -16.87
N SER A 73 -9.63 -5.42 -17.71
CA SER A 73 -9.99 -6.82 -17.99
C SER A 73 -8.83 -7.64 -18.57
N SER A 74 -7.89 -7.00 -19.28
CA SER A 74 -6.71 -7.67 -19.84
C SER A 74 -5.75 -8.22 -18.78
N PHE A 75 -5.81 -7.71 -17.53
CA PHE A 75 -4.97 -8.17 -16.41
C PHE A 75 -5.54 -9.36 -15.66
N GLY A 76 -6.82 -9.72 -15.91
CA GLY A 76 -7.44 -10.91 -15.32
C GLY A 76 -7.52 -10.92 -13.79
N ASP A 77 -7.29 -9.79 -13.13
CA ASP A 77 -7.46 -9.64 -11.69
C ASP A 77 -8.60 -8.66 -11.39
N ALA A 78 -9.28 -8.89 -10.27
CA ALA A 78 -10.32 -7.99 -9.80
C ALA A 78 -9.73 -6.68 -9.30
N GLY A 79 -10.29 -5.57 -9.73
CA GLY A 79 -9.96 -4.25 -9.20
C GLY A 79 -10.32 -4.14 -7.72
N GLN A 80 -9.64 -3.26 -7.00
CA GLN A 80 -10.08 -2.84 -5.70
C GLN A 80 -11.13 -1.74 -5.85
N MET A 81 -12.25 -1.83 -5.11
CA MET A 81 -13.33 -0.85 -5.25
C MET A 81 -13.07 0.46 -4.51
N PHE A 82 -12.23 0.47 -3.47
CA PHE A 82 -11.95 1.65 -2.67
C PHE A 82 -10.60 2.27 -3.04
N ASP A 83 -10.55 3.61 -3.06
CA ASP A 83 -9.26 4.32 -3.07
C ASP A 83 -8.44 3.87 -1.86
N PRO A 84 -7.16 3.51 -2.04
CA PRO A 84 -6.35 2.93 -0.97
C PRO A 84 -6.13 3.88 0.21
N PHE A 85 -6.04 5.19 0.01
CA PHE A 85 -5.85 6.15 1.11
C PHE A 85 -7.12 6.39 1.90
N VAL A 86 -8.28 6.42 1.23
CA VAL A 86 -9.58 6.51 1.92
C VAL A 86 -9.79 5.28 2.79
N TYR A 87 -9.52 4.09 2.23
CA TYR A 87 -9.67 2.84 2.96
C TYR A 87 -8.63 2.71 4.09
N LEU A 88 -7.39 3.11 3.85
CA LEU A 88 -6.34 3.15 4.86
C LEU A 88 -6.74 4.01 6.07
N GLY A 89 -7.32 5.20 5.82
CA GLY A 89 -7.86 6.06 6.87
C GLY A 89 -8.96 5.38 7.69
N ALA A 90 -9.90 4.70 7.05
CA ALA A 90 -10.94 3.94 7.72
C ALA A 90 -10.36 2.80 8.59
N LEU A 91 -9.41 2.05 8.06
CA LEU A 91 -8.73 0.98 8.80
C LEU A 91 -7.89 1.51 9.96
N ALA A 92 -7.25 2.67 9.81
CA ALA A 92 -6.50 3.31 10.89
C ALA A 92 -7.36 3.56 12.13
N MET A 93 -8.63 3.91 11.93
CA MET A 93 -9.58 4.22 13.00
C MET A 93 -10.25 2.99 13.62
N CYS A 94 -10.20 1.84 12.97
CA CYS A 94 -10.90 0.63 13.45
C CYS A 94 -10.00 -0.54 13.81
N THR A 95 -8.68 -0.37 13.73
CA THR A 95 -7.64 -1.36 14.11
C THR A 95 -6.60 -0.71 15.03
N ASP A 96 -5.88 -1.53 15.82
CA ASP A 96 -4.97 -1.02 16.85
C ASP A 96 -3.51 -1.45 16.66
N ARG A 97 -3.25 -2.60 16.04
CA ARG A 97 -1.93 -3.24 16.01
C ARG A 97 -1.43 -3.57 14.60
N ILE A 98 -2.32 -4.07 13.74
CA ILE A 98 -1.96 -4.53 12.40
C ILE A 98 -1.34 -3.39 11.58
N ALA A 99 -0.24 -3.66 10.90
CA ALA A 99 0.35 -2.70 9.98
C ALA A 99 -0.56 -2.49 8.76
N LEU A 100 -0.63 -1.26 8.30
CA LEU A 100 -1.51 -0.83 7.22
C LEU A 100 -0.65 -0.46 6.01
N GLY A 101 -0.53 -1.37 5.07
CA GLY A 101 0.30 -1.21 3.89
C GLY A 101 -0.48 -0.88 2.62
N ILE A 102 0.17 -0.22 1.68
CA ILE A 102 -0.26 -0.16 0.28
C ILE A 102 0.83 -0.81 -0.57
N ALA A 103 0.48 -1.82 -1.36
CA ALA A 103 1.42 -2.50 -2.25
C ALA A 103 0.80 -2.66 -3.65
N SER A 104 1.04 -1.63 -4.46
CA SER A 104 1.78 -0.38 -4.23
C SER A 104 0.98 0.81 -4.76
N VAL A 105 1.27 2.02 -4.27
CA VAL A 105 0.77 3.25 -4.90
C VAL A 105 1.45 3.44 -6.26
N ILE A 106 0.68 3.69 -7.30
CA ILE A 106 1.21 3.99 -8.63
C ILE A 106 1.53 5.49 -8.71
N LEU A 107 2.73 5.84 -8.27
CA LEU A 107 3.14 7.24 -8.13
C LEU A 107 2.98 8.09 -9.39
N PRO A 108 3.30 7.60 -10.61
CA PRO A 108 3.13 8.39 -11.82
C PRO A 108 1.69 8.83 -12.08
N LEU A 109 0.70 8.09 -11.58
CA LEU A 109 -0.73 8.39 -11.78
C LEU A 109 -1.29 9.38 -10.74
N ARG A 110 -0.48 9.78 -9.74
CA ARG A 110 -0.91 10.64 -8.64
C ARG A 110 0.02 11.85 -8.50
N HIS A 111 -0.50 12.94 -7.99
CA HIS A 111 0.37 14.07 -7.63
C HIS A 111 1.13 13.75 -6.34
N PRO A 112 2.49 13.82 -6.31
CA PRO A 112 3.28 13.36 -5.18
C PRO A 112 3.01 14.11 -3.87
N ALA A 113 2.65 15.39 -3.93
CA ALA A 113 2.28 16.16 -2.74
C ALA A 113 1.02 15.59 -2.05
N HIS A 114 0.02 15.13 -2.83
CA HIS A 114 -1.18 14.52 -2.27
C HIS A 114 -0.88 13.14 -1.68
N VAL A 115 -0.03 12.35 -2.35
CA VAL A 115 0.41 11.05 -1.82
C VAL A 115 1.15 11.22 -0.50
N ALA A 116 2.12 12.14 -0.45
CA ALA A 116 2.87 12.46 0.77
C ALA A 116 1.94 12.89 1.91
N LYS A 117 1.04 13.83 1.63
CA LYS A 117 0.08 14.32 2.63
C LYS A 117 -0.86 13.23 3.14
N ALA A 118 -1.40 12.41 2.24
CA ALA A 118 -2.31 11.33 2.60
C ALA A 118 -1.62 10.26 3.45
N ALA A 119 -0.40 9.84 3.03
CA ALA A 119 0.39 8.86 3.77
C ALA A 119 0.75 9.36 5.17
N ALA A 120 1.25 10.59 5.30
CA ALA A 120 1.58 11.18 6.59
C ALA A 120 0.34 11.31 7.51
N SER A 121 -0.80 11.71 6.95
CA SER A 121 -2.05 11.81 7.71
C SER A 121 -2.51 10.45 8.23
N ALA A 122 -2.48 9.43 7.37
CA ALA A 122 -2.85 8.07 7.76
C ALA A 122 -1.87 7.48 8.78
N ASP A 123 -0.57 7.78 8.68
CA ASP A 123 0.42 7.32 9.65
C ASP A 123 0.17 7.91 11.03
N VAL A 124 -0.08 9.21 11.12
CA VAL A 124 -0.47 9.87 12.38
C VAL A 124 -1.76 9.29 12.95
N LEU A 125 -2.82 9.16 12.14
CA LEU A 125 -4.11 8.61 12.57
C LEU A 125 -3.99 7.17 13.07
N SER A 126 -3.11 6.38 12.45
CA SER A 126 -2.89 4.99 12.85
C SER A 126 -1.89 4.82 14.00
N GLY A 127 -1.26 5.88 14.48
CA GLY A 127 -0.20 5.79 15.48
C GLY A 127 1.08 5.12 14.97
N GLY A 128 1.51 5.47 13.75
CA GLY A 128 2.77 5.01 13.16
C GLY A 128 2.69 3.60 12.56
N ARG A 129 1.56 3.21 11.96
CA ARG A 129 1.38 1.86 11.40
C ARG A 129 1.38 1.78 9.89
N VAL A 130 1.59 2.90 9.19
CA VAL A 130 1.53 2.91 7.72
C VAL A 130 2.82 2.42 7.09
N LEU A 131 2.67 1.60 6.06
CA LEU A 131 3.72 1.13 5.16
C LEU A 131 3.39 1.56 3.73
N LEU A 132 4.15 2.51 3.20
CA LEU A 132 3.91 3.04 1.86
C LEU A 132 4.80 2.32 0.84
N GLY A 133 4.25 1.32 0.17
CA GLY A 133 4.86 0.75 -1.03
C GLY A 133 4.51 1.59 -2.25
N VAL A 134 5.47 1.77 -3.15
CA VAL A 134 5.33 2.61 -4.34
C VAL A 134 5.85 1.89 -5.59
N ALA A 135 5.22 2.13 -6.73
CA ALA A 135 5.58 1.55 -8.01
C ALA A 135 5.39 2.53 -9.16
N SER A 136 5.96 2.16 -10.31
CA SER A 136 5.76 2.91 -11.56
C SER A 136 4.51 2.50 -12.33
N GLY A 137 3.82 1.44 -11.92
CA GLY A 137 2.67 0.88 -12.63
C GLY A 137 3.04 0.02 -13.84
N ASP A 138 2.20 -0.96 -14.11
CA ASP A 138 2.38 -1.98 -15.15
C ASP A 138 1.19 -2.12 -16.10
N ARG A 139 0.16 -1.28 -15.93
CA ARG A 139 -1.08 -1.28 -16.73
C ARG A 139 -1.11 -0.10 -17.69
N PRO A 140 -0.77 -0.30 -18.97
CA PRO A 140 -0.70 0.79 -19.96
C PRO A 140 -2.04 1.53 -20.14
N GLU A 141 -3.15 0.83 -19.96
CA GLU A 141 -4.51 1.35 -20.17
C GLU A 141 -4.91 2.41 -19.15
N GLU A 142 -4.32 2.41 -17.97
CA GLU A 142 -4.61 3.38 -16.90
C GLU A 142 -4.07 4.78 -17.20
N TYR A 143 -2.98 4.88 -17.98
CA TYR A 143 -2.28 6.14 -18.21
C TYR A 143 -3.06 7.11 -19.10
N PRO A 144 -3.55 6.70 -20.29
CA PRO A 144 -4.34 7.61 -21.14
C PRO A 144 -5.62 8.08 -20.46
N ALA A 145 -6.25 7.24 -19.63
CA ALA A 145 -7.44 7.62 -18.87
C ALA A 145 -7.20 8.79 -17.90
N LEU A 146 -5.95 9.03 -17.53
CA LEU A 146 -5.50 10.12 -16.65
C LEU A 146 -4.69 11.20 -17.41
N ASN A 147 -4.76 11.24 -18.76
CA ASN A 147 -3.99 12.14 -19.63
C ASN A 147 -2.47 12.03 -19.41
N MET A 148 -1.96 10.82 -19.29
CA MET A 148 -0.55 10.55 -19.06
C MET A 148 -0.02 9.53 -20.07
N ASP A 149 1.28 9.63 -20.38
CA ASP A 149 1.96 8.71 -21.29
C ASP A 149 2.64 7.57 -20.53
N TYR A 150 2.27 6.33 -20.86
CA TYR A 150 2.85 5.14 -20.24
C TYR A 150 4.37 5.01 -20.39
N PRO A 151 5.00 5.31 -21.55
CA PRO A 151 6.45 5.29 -21.70
C PRO A 151 7.20 6.19 -20.71
N GLU A 152 6.61 7.30 -20.30
CA GLU A 152 7.23 8.27 -19.39
C GLU A 152 7.15 7.86 -17.90
N ARG A 153 6.45 6.78 -17.57
CA ARG A 153 6.20 6.38 -16.17
C ARG A 153 7.46 6.26 -15.30
N GLY A 154 8.56 5.80 -15.89
CA GLY A 154 9.82 5.63 -15.15
C GLY A 154 10.48 6.95 -14.77
N VAL A 155 10.41 7.97 -15.65
CA VAL A 155 10.89 9.32 -15.35
C VAL A 155 10.02 9.95 -14.29
N ARG A 156 8.70 9.95 -14.50
CA ARG A 156 7.72 10.49 -13.55
C ARG A 156 7.82 9.82 -12.16
N PHE A 157 8.05 8.52 -12.11
CA PHE A 157 8.26 7.81 -10.85
C PHE A 157 9.46 8.37 -10.08
N ARG A 158 10.61 8.56 -10.72
CA ARG A 158 11.81 9.15 -10.10
C ARG A 158 11.54 10.55 -9.60
N ASP A 159 10.92 11.38 -10.43
CA ASP A 159 10.58 12.77 -10.08
C ASP A 159 9.65 12.82 -8.86
N CYS A 160 8.65 11.93 -8.81
CA CYS A 160 7.76 11.81 -7.65
C CYS A 160 8.51 11.41 -6.37
N ILE A 161 9.42 10.44 -6.45
CA ILE A 161 10.26 10.03 -5.32
C ILE A 161 11.13 11.20 -4.83
N GLU A 162 11.78 11.89 -5.74
CA GLU A 162 12.61 13.06 -5.38
C GLU A 162 11.78 14.18 -4.74
N TYR A 163 10.59 14.44 -5.28
CA TYR A 163 9.66 15.41 -4.71
C TYR A 163 9.28 15.01 -3.28
N MET A 164 8.87 13.78 -3.07
CA MET A 164 8.45 13.28 -1.76
C MET A 164 9.57 13.35 -0.74
N ARG A 165 10.80 12.96 -1.12
CA ARG A 165 11.99 13.05 -0.24
C ARG A 165 12.34 14.47 0.21
N LYS A 166 11.94 15.48 -0.56
CA LYS A 166 12.14 16.90 -0.19
C LYS A 166 11.00 17.43 0.71
N THR A 167 9.90 16.70 0.76
CA THR A 167 8.68 17.10 1.50
C THR A 167 8.63 16.48 2.90
N PHE A 168 9.27 15.32 3.07
CA PHE A 168 9.49 14.64 4.34
C PHE A 168 10.91 14.91 4.85
#